data_e5c96439c01f5a45d4f9e24d77e2a1b7
#
_entry.id   e5c96439c01f5a45d4f9e24d77e2a1b7
#
_cell.length_a   1.000
_cell.length_b   1.000
_cell.length_c   1.000
_cell.angle_alpha   90.00
_cell.angle_beta   90.00
_cell.angle_gamma   90.00
#
_symmetry.space_group_name_H-M   'P 1'
#
loop_
_entity.id
_entity.type
_entity.pdbx_description
1 polymer ?
#
loop_
_entity_poly.entity_id
_entity_poly.type
_entity_poly.pdbx_seq_one_letter_code
_entity_poly.pdbx_strand_id
1 'polypeptide(L)'
;MIGKAFTYKAEAWLMAAFIMVSGETSMASSLRLEDPAVFAGQWQATLSAAGDDRQAQKHQDKPSNTCTVELRANQTLGEGADCLGAWLEQPPIGWFAEPDGLSVTGNEGSRIQFFSRQRDGLYLSTLKSGLIITLERTAR
;
A
#
# COMPACT_ATOMS: atom_id res chain seq x y z
N MET A 1 42.10 14.85 -66.17
CA MET A 1 41.78 14.64 -65.76
C MET A 1 41.12 14.55 -64.90
N ILE A 2 40.74 14.54 -64.66
CA ILE A 2 40.24 14.42 -63.99
C ILE A 2 39.51 14.24 -63.11
N GLY A 3 39.21 14.23 -62.78
CA GLY A 3 38.62 14.05 -61.93
C GLY A 3 37.83 13.93 -61.30
N LYS A 4 37.59 13.79 -61.01
CA LYS A 4 36.89 13.54 -60.47
C LYS A 4 36.20 13.47 -59.54
N ALA A 5 36.02 13.43 -59.28
CA ALA A 5 35.40 13.32 -58.45
C ALA A 5 34.77 13.27 -57.66
N PHE A 6 34.56 13.27 -57.41
CA PHE A 6 33.97 13.12 -56.67
C PHE A 6 33.17 13.06 -55.96
N THR A 7 32.88 12.90 -55.66
CA THR A 7 32.28 12.78 -55.00
C THR A 7 31.62 12.51 -54.23
N TYR A 8 31.43 12.37 -53.96
CA TYR A 8 30.83 12.01 -53.16
C TYR A 8 30.21 12.09 -52.35
N LYS A 9 30.04 12.07 -52.03
CA LYS A 9 29.60 12.02 -51.35
C LYS A 9 28.88 12.08 -50.50
N ALA A 10 28.61 11.97 -50.33
CA ALA A 10 28.03 11.94 -49.52
C ALA A 10 27.29 11.71 -48.88
N GLU A 11 27.06 11.51 -48.61
CA GLU A 11 26.47 11.27 -48.09
C GLU A 11 25.86 10.93 -47.25
N ALA A 12 25.70 10.72 -46.89
CA ALA A 12 25.18 10.36 -46.10
C ALA A 12 24.80 10.43 -45.16
N TRP A 13 24.55 10.45 -44.98
CA TRP A 13 24.33 10.41 -44.04
C TRP A 13 23.44 10.39 -43.26
N LEU A 14 23.32 10.35 -43.10
CA LEU A 14 22.63 10.30 -42.42
C LEU A 14 22.01 9.97 -41.60
N MET A 15 21.86 9.64 -41.22
CA MET A 15 21.34 9.30 -40.52
C MET A 15 20.76 9.15 -39.62
N ALA A 16 20.54 9.09 -39.28
CA ALA A 16 20.10 8.93 -38.55
C ALA A 16 19.66 8.86 -37.49
N ALA A 17 19.38 8.81 -37.05
CA ALA A 17 19.13 8.83 -36.10
C ALA A 17 18.21 8.52 -35.38
N PHE A 18 17.90 8.41 -34.92
CA PHE A 18 17.02 8.19 -34.30
C PHE A 18 16.77 7.77 -33.19
N ILE A 19 16.47 7.68 -32.72
CA ILE A 19 16.34 7.41 -31.77
C ILE A 19 15.55 7.05 -30.98
N MET A 20 15.24 6.91 -30.43
CA MET A 20 14.62 6.55 -29.79
C MET A 20 14.25 6.66 -28.73
N VAL A 21 13.82 6.68 -28.13
CA VAL A 21 13.47 6.94 -27.19
C VAL A 21 12.82 6.22 -26.47
N SER A 22 12.47 6.01 -25.88
CA SER A 22 11.91 5.34 -25.26
C SER A 22 11.35 5.20 -24.25
N GLY A 23 10.77 5.20 -23.77
CA GLY A 23 10.05 4.89 -22.97
C GLY A 23 10.21 4.82 -21.71
N GLU A 24 10.45 4.89 -21.01
CA GLU A 24 10.63 4.78 -19.79
C GLU A 24 9.55 5.13 -19.03
N THR A 25 8.53 5.40 -19.30
CA THR A 25 7.47 5.75 -18.48
C THR A 25 6.94 4.68 -17.66
N SER A 26 7.17 3.48 -17.92
CA SER A 26 6.61 2.44 -17.11
C SER A 26 6.97 2.48 -15.70
N MET A 27 8.11 2.98 -15.37
CA MET A 27 8.48 2.98 -14.00
C MET A 27 7.62 3.84 -13.18
N ALA A 28 7.15 4.91 -13.69
CA ALA A 28 6.36 5.81 -12.91
C ALA A 28 5.06 5.18 -12.50
N SER A 29 4.51 4.35 -13.30
CA SER A 29 3.25 3.78 -12.93
C SER A 29 3.33 2.85 -11.78
N SER A 30 4.42 2.21 -11.58
CA SER A 30 4.49 1.26 -10.50
C SER A 30 4.53 1.97 -9.16
N LEU A 31 4.84 3.23 -9.13
CA LEU A 31 4.85 3.92 -7.88
C LEU A 31 3.57 4.65 -7.59
N ARG A 32 2.56 4.51 -8.44
CA ARG A 32 1.34 5.18 -8.19
C ARG A 32 0.62 4.62 -7.02
N LEU A 33 0.11 5.43 -6.16
CA LEU A 33 -0.64 4.96 -5.02
C LEU A 33 -2.04 4.62 -5.44
N GLU A 34 -2.64 3.67 -4.76
CA GLU A 34 -3.98 3.29 -5.07
C GLU A 34 -4.94 4.37 -4.66
N ASP A 35 -6.04 4.45 -5.36
CA ASP A 35 -7.05 5.43 -5.05
C ASP A 35 -7.67 5.07 -3.71
N PRO A 36 -7.84 5.99 -2.80
CA PRO A 36 -8.43 5.66 -1.50
C PRO A 36 -9.79 4.97 -1.62
N ALA A 37 -10.52 5.25 -2.68
CA ALA A 37 -11.82 4.61 -2.81
C ALA A 37 -11.71 3.11 -2.95
N VAL A 38 -10.56 2.62 -3.39
CA VAL A 38 -10.39 1.19 -3.52
C VAL A 38 -10.36 0.53 -2.17
N PHE A 39 -9.89 1.24 -1.15
CA PHE A 39 -9.82 0.67 0.18
C PHE A 39 -11.07 0.93 1.00
N ALA A 40 -11.96 1.77 0.53
CA ALA A 40 -13.11 2.12 1.34
C ALA A 40 -13.98 0.91 1.63
N GLY A 41 -14.49 0.82 2.82
CA GLY A 41 -15.37 -0.27 3.19
C GLY A 41 -15.04 -0.82 4.55
N GLN A 42 -15.53 -2.01 4.82
CA GLN A 42 -15.34 -2.63 6.11
C GLN A 42 -14.17 -3.57 6.10
N TRP A 43 -13.39 -3.51 7.15
CA TRP A 43 -12.23 -4.37 7.30
C TRP A 43 -12.29 -5.02 8.68
N GLN A 44 -11.83 -6.23 8.76
CA GLN A 44 -11.80 -6.91 10.03
C GLN A 44 -10.38 -6.90 10.56
N ALA A 45 -10.18 -6.41 11.75
CA ALA A 45 -8.88 -6.38 12.37
C ALA A 45 -8.84 -7.46 13.44
N THR A 46 -7.81 -8.25 13.45
CA THR A 46 -7.67 -9.32 14.42
C THR A 46 -6.33 -9.21 15.11
N LEU A 47 -6.31 -9.34 16.40
CA LEU A 47 -5.08 -9.25 17.17
C LEU A 47 -4.66 -10.65 17.58
N SER A 48 -3.43 -11.03 17.31
CA SER A 48 -2.95 -12.34 17.68
C SER A 48 -1.50 -12.29 18.06
N ALA A 49 -1.03 -13.33 18.70
CA ALA A 49 0.35 -13.37 19.09
C ALA A 49 1.16 -13.97 17.98
N ALA A 50 2.37 -13.55 17.84
CA ALA A 50 3.23 -14.08 16.82
C ALA A 50 3.37 -15.58 16.99
N GLY A 51 3.21 -16.29 15.96
CA GLY A 51 3.35 -17.71 16.03
C GLY A 51 2.15 -18.45 16.51
N ASP A 52 1.12 -17.73 16.95
CA ASP A 52 0.02 -18.40 17.48
C ASP A 52 -0.98 -18.46 16.44
N ASP A 53 -1.21 -19.35 15.79
CA ASP A 53 -2.08 -19.29 14.77
C ASP A 53 -3.35 -19.87 14.90
N ARG A 54 -3.71 -20.77 14.29
CA ARG A 54 -4.97 -21.27 14.31
C ARG A 54 -5.50 -21.74 15.53
N GLN A 55 -4.70 -22.18 16.36
CA GLN A 55 -5.20 -22.66 17.59
C GLN A 55 -5.92 -21.64 18.33
N ALA A 56 -5.52 -20.46 18.28
CA ALA A 56 -6.15 -19.44 19.05
C ALA A 56 -7.55 -19.25 18.63
N GLN A 57 -7.90 -19.59 17.48
CA GLN A 57 -9.19 -19.38 17.10
C GLN A 57 -10.17 -20.24 17.72
N LYS A 58 -9.83 -21.32 18.23
CA LYS A 58 -10.73 -22.14 18.88
C LYS A 58 -11.27 -21.58 20.10
N HIS A 59 -10.65 -20.69 20.70
CA HIS A 59 -11.16 -20.16 21.91
C HIS A 59 -11.76 -18.86 21.65
N GLN A 60 -12.68 -18.84 20.91
CA GLN A 60 -13.27 -17.62 20.67
C GLN A 60 -13.95 -17.00 21.76
N ASP A 61 -13.85 -17.34 22.85
CA ASP A 61 -14.44 -16.66 23.95
C ASP A 61 -13.90 -15.32 24.14
N LYS A 62 -12.83 -14.96 23.52
CA LYS A 62 -12.30 -13.69 23.71
C LYS A 62 -12.66 -12.80 22.64
N PRO A 63 -13.75 -12.17 22.64
CA PRO A 63 -14.18 -11.32 21.60
C PRO A 63 -13.33 -10.10 21.41
N SER A 64 -12.55 -9.79 22.34
CA SER A 64 -11.82 -8.58 22.23
C SER A 64 -10.69 -8.67 21.26
N ASN A 65 -10.46 -9.81 20.64
CA ASN A 65 -9.38 -9.90 19.70
C ASN A 65 -9.79 -9.53 18.29
N THR A 66 -10.97 -9.06 18.07
CA THR A 66 -11.44 -8.76 16.74
C THR A 66 -12.17 -7.43 16.71
N CYS A 67 -11.89 -6.61 15.72
CA CYS A 67 -12.59 -5.36 15.55
C CYS A 67 -13.01 -5.24 14.11
N THR A 68 -14.11 -4.59 13.85
CA THR A 68 -14.49 -4.28 12.49
C THR A 68 -14.27 -2.79 12.33
N VAL A 69 -13.44 -2.42 11.38
CA VAL A 69 -13.06 -1.03 11.21
C VAL A 69 -13.49 -0.55 9.85
N GLU A 70 -14.03 0.65 9.80
CA GLU A 70 -14.44 1.20 8.54
C GLU A 70 -13.40 2.18 8.01
N LEU A 71 -12.92 1.95 6.79
CA LEU A 71 -12.00 2.88 6.16
C LEU A 71 -12.83 3.69 5.18
N ARG A 72 -12.77 4.98 5.27
CA ARG A 72 -13.56 5.83 4.39
C ARG A 72 -12.73 6.40 3.27
N ALA A 73 -13.37 6.63 2.14
CA ALA A 73 -12.64 7.13 0.98
C ALA A 73 -12.00 8.47 1.23
N ASN A 74 -12.51 9.24 2.18
CA ASN A 74 -11.90 10.52 2.47
C ASN A 74 -10.72 10.37 3.43
N GLN A 75 -10.27 9.15 3.63
CA GLN A 75 -9.10 8.85 4.43
C GLN A 75 -9.30 9.07 5.92
N THR A 76 -10.52 9.00 6.39
CA THR A 76 -10.77 9.01 7.81
C THR A 76 -11.22 7.62 8.21
N LEU A 77 -11.20 7.34 9.50
CA LEU A 77 -11.67 6.07 10.01
C LEU A 77 -13.05 6.25 10.57
N GLY A 78 -13.91 5.28 10.37
CA GLY A 78 -15.25 5.36 10.87
C GLY A 78 -15.42 4.45 12.05
N GLU A 79 -16.46 3.62 12.02
CA GLU A 79 -16.70 2.74 13.13
C GLU A 79 -15.55 1.83 13.38
N GLY A 80 -15.32 1.47 14.60
CA GLY A 80 -14.26 0.56 14.96
C GLY A 80 -12.93 1.23 15.25
N ALA A 81 -12.83 2.51 15.02
CA ALA A 81 -11.56 3.18 15.27
C ALA A 81 -11.17 3.09 16.72
N ASP A 82 -12.14 3.18 17.63
CA ASP A 82 -11.81 3.09 19.05
C ASP A 82 -11.27 1.73 19.40
N CYS A 83 -11.82 0.69 18.81
CA CYS A 83 -11.37 -0.65 19.10
C CYS A 83 -9.93 -0.82 18.64
N LEU A 84 -9.63 -0.33 17.45
CA LEU A 84 -8.29 -0.43 16.95
C LEU A 84 -7.35 0.44 17.80
N GLY A 85 -7.83 1.57 18.24
CA GLY A 85 -7.02 2.45 19.05
C GLY A 85 -6.61 1.86 20.36
N ALA A 86 -7.46 1.01 20.92
CA ALA A 86 -7.10 0.37 22.16
C ALA A 86 -5.87 -0.51 21.97
N TRP A 87 -5.75 -1.15 20.84
CA TRP A 87 -4.59 -1.98 20.58
C TRP A 87 -3.37 -1.12 20.26
N LEU A 88 -3.57 0.01 19.61
CA LEU A 88 -2.46 0.85 19.23
C LEU A 88 -2.07 1.83 20.32
N GLU A 89 -2.90 1.90 21.35
CA GLU A 89 -2.62 2.80 22.46
C GLU A 89 -2.60 4.25 22.04
N GLN A 90 -3.25 4.58 20.95
CA GLN A 90 -3.38 5.95 20.51
C GLN A 90 -4.65 6.02 19.69
N PRO A 91 -5.35 7.11 19.71
CA PRO A 91 -6.57 7.23 18.96
C PRO A 91 -6.31 7.41 17.49
N PRO A 92 -6.68 6.46 16.67
CA PRO A 92 -6.47 6.59 15.24
C PRO A 92 -7.59 7.41 14.65
N ILE A 93 -7.26 8.32 13.77
CA ILE A 93 -8.22 9.18 13.19
C ILE A 93 -8.34 8.97 11.70
N GLY A 94 -7.29 8.63 11.04
CA GLY A 94 -7.31 8.49 9.61
C GLY A 94 -6.37 7.43 9.12
N TRP A 95 -6.25 7.37 7.80
CA TRP A 95 -5.37 6.39 7.19
C TRP A 95 -4.96 6.90 5.82
N PHE A 96 -3.89 6.36 5.26
CA PHE A 96 -3.55 6.67 3.90
C PHE A 96 -2.81 5.50 3.27
N ALA A 97 -2.92 5.36 1.95
CA ALA A 97 -2.29 4.26 1.26
C ALA A 97 -0.83 4.55 1.03
N GLU A 98 -0.02 3.52 1.05
CA GLU A 98 1.39 3.64 0.73
C GLU A 98 1.71 2.60 -0.31
N PRO A 99 2.82 2.70 -1.01
CA PRO A 99 3.10 1.75 -2.09
C PRO A 99 3.08 0.30 -1.66
N ASP A 100 3.52 0.01 -0.46
CA ASP A 100 3.55 -1.37 -0.01
C ASP A 100 2.65 -1.63 1.17
N GLY A 101 1.66 -0.80 1.41
CA GLY A 101 0.78 -1.05 2.52
C GLY A 101 -0.12 0.11 2.79
N LEU A 102 -0.50 0.29 4.04
CA LEU A 102 -1.28 1.45 4.41
C LEU A 102 -0.89 1.87 5.82
N SER A 103 -1.06 3.11 6.14
CA SER A 103 -0.70 3.61 7.45
C SER A 103 -1.91 4.19 8.13
N VAL A 104 -2.00 3.96 9.42
CA VAL A 104 -3.06 4.52 10.23
C VAL A 104 -2.47 5.75 10.88
N THR A 105 -3.21 6.84 10.89
CA THR A 105 -2.69 8.10 11.39
C THR A 105 -3.50 8.63 12.56
N GLY A 106 -2.88 9.45 13.33
CA GLY A 106 -3.52 10.06 14.48
C GLY A 106 -3.72 11.53 14.27
N ASN A 107 -3.72 12.28 15.36
CA ASN A 107 -3.89 13.67 15.26
C ASN A 107 -2.85 14.29 14.39
N GLU A 108 -3.22 15.25 13.63
CA GLU A 108 -2.25 15.92 12.81
C GLU A 108 -1.68 15.07 11.72
N GLY A 109 -2.26 13.97 11.41
CA GLY A 109 -1.79 13.15 10.33
C GLY A 109 -0.53 12.38 10.58
N SER A 110 -0.07 12.33 11.82
CA SER A 110 1.16 11.60 12.11
C SER A 110 0.89 10.10 12.02
N ARG A 111 1.83 9.36 11.48
CA ARG A 111 1.66 7.92 11.35
C ARG A 111 1.71 7.25 12.69
N ILE A 112 0.72 6.45 13.01
CA ILE A 112 0.71 5.70 14.24
C ILE A 112 1.22 4.30 13.98
N GLN A 113 0.79 3.66 12.92
CA GLN A 113 1.15 2.29 12.67
C GLN A 113 1.09 1.99 11.18
N PHE A 114 2.08 1.26 10.69
CA PHE A 114 2.12 0.91 9.29
C PHE A 114 1.72 -0.55 9.13
N PHE A 115 0.87 -0.85 8.16
CA PHE A 115 0.42 -2.19 7.88
C PHE A 115 0.96 -2.61 6.52
N SER A 116 1.71 -3.67 6.50
CA SER A 116 2.37 -4.15 5.30
C SER A 116 1.43 -5.03 4.49
N ARG A 117 1.36 -4.81 3.20
CA ARG A 117 0.45 -5.57 2.38
C ARG A 117 0.97 -6.97 2.13
N GLN A 118 0.17 -7.98 2.39
CA GLN A 118 0.54 -9.34 2.14
C GLN A 118 -0.05 -9.78 0.81
N ARG A 119 -1.25 -9.31 0.52
CA ARG A 119 -1.89 -9.56 -0.75
C ARG A 119 -3.09 -8.64 -0.79
N ASP A 120 -3.83 -8.61 -1.85
CA ASP A 120 -4.99 -7.75 -1.94
C ASP A 120 -5.93 -8.04 -0.80
N GLY A 121 -6.30 -7.05 -0.08
CA GLY A 121 -7.25 -7.22 1.01
C GLY A 121 -6.69 -7.78 2.29
N LEU A 122 -5.39 -7.96 2.38
CA LEU A 122 -4.81 -8.52 3.60
C LEU A 122 -3.54 -7.77 3.99
N TYR A 123 -3.54 -7.17 5.16
CA TYR A 123 -2.42 -6.39 5.65
C TYR A 123 -2.04 -6.83 7.06
N LEU A 124 -0.79 -6.74 7.38
CA LEU A 124 -0.32 -7.15 8.70
C LEU A 124 0.57 -6.11 9.33
N SER A 125 0.52 -5.99 10.62
CA SER A 125 1.39 -5.08 11.34
C SER A 125 1.81 -5.71 12.66
N THR A 126 3.08 -5.61 13.01
CA THR A 126 3.57 -6.14 14.27
C THR A 126 3.74 -5.01 15.25
N LEU A 127 3.15 -5.15 16.40
CA LEU A 127 3.24 -4.11 17.42
C LEU A 127 4.52 -4.26 18.21
N LYS A 128 4.88 -3.24 18.98
CA LYS A 128 6.05 -3.32 19.79
C LYS A 128 6.00 -4.45 20.76
N SER A 129 4.81 -4.81 21.18
CA SER A 129 4.67 -5.89 22.14
C SER A 129 4.89 -7.25 21.51
N GLY A 130 4.98 -7.32 20.20
CA GLY A 130 5.11 -8.61 19.54
C GLY A 130 3.80 -9.12 19.01
N LEU A 131 2.71 -8.50 19.37
CA LEU A 131 1.42 -8.93 18.88
C LEU A 131 1.26 -8.48 17.43
N ILE A 132 0.45 -9.18 16.70
CA ILE A 132 0.25 -8.87 15.29
C ILE A 132 -1.20 -8.51 15.04
N ILE A 133 -1.42 -7.44 14.30
CA ILE A 133 -2.75 -7.08 13.89
C ILE A 133 -2.89 -7.44 12.43
N THR A 134 -3.90 -8.22 12.10
CA THR A 134 -4.18 -8.60 10.74
C THR A 134 -5.40 -7.82 10.31
N LEU A 135 -5.30 -7.15 9.17
CA LEU A 135 -6.40 -6.36 8.67
C LEU A 135 -6.85 -6.99 7.39
N GLU A 136 -8.07 -7.47 7.36
CA GLU A 136 -8.57 -8.17 6.20
C GLU A 136 -9.87 -7.56 5.71
N ARG A 137 -9.98 -7.35 4.41
CA ARG A 137 -11.19 -6.77 3.89
C ARG A 137 -12.32 -7.74 3.99
N THR A 138 -13.45 -7.33 4.53
CA THR A 138 -14.56 -8.23 4.68
C THR A 138 -15.57 -8.01 3.60
N ALA A 139 -15.86 -6.78 3.26
CA ALA A 139 -16.86 -6.56 2.27
C ALA A 139 -16.69 -5.19 1.70
N ARG A 140 -17.21 -4.96 0.52
CA ARG A 140 -17.11 -3.74 -0.11
C ARG A 140 -18.30 -3.01 -0.13
#